data_1e547bbf4a08a91745d14265a4129897
#
_entry.id   1e547bbf4a08a91745d14265a4129897
#
_cell.length_a   1.000
_cell.length_b   1.000
_cell.length_c   1.000
_cell.angle_alpha   90.00
_cell.angle_beta   90.00
_cell.angle_gamma   90.00
#
_symmetry.space_group_name_H-M   'P 1'
#
loop_
_entity.id
_entity.type
_entity.pdbx_description
1 polymer ?
#
loop_
_entity_poly.entity_id
_entity_poly.type
_entity_poly.pdbx_seq_one_letter_code
_entity_poly.pdbx_strand_id
1 'polypeptide(L)'
;MISEFGGLSFAPKPGEKWFGYGTAQDTDTLLAQYRDLVTALLDSTVLAGFCYTQLTDTEQETNGLFTADREPKFDPAVVRAINTQMAGSVPSEVLDAIQMNEVLERREVAQSAEAKVTEGP
;
A
#
# COMPACT_ATOMS: atom_id res chain seq x y z
N MET A 1 13.23 11.43 -2.35
CA MET A 1 12.54 10.25 -2.92
C MET A 1 13.47 9.04 -2.84
N ILE A 2 12.96 7.88 -2.45
CA ILE A 2 13.66 6.61 -2.57
C ILE A 2 13.19 5.97 -3.88
N SER A 3 14.11 5.87 -4.85
CA SER A 3 13.78 5.39 -6.20
C SER A 3 13.63 3.87 -6.28
N GLU A 4 14.14 3.15 -5.29
CA GLU A 4 14.08 1.69 -5.22
C GLU A 4 14.20 1.23 -3.77
N PHE A 5 13.27 0.37 -3.35
CA PHE A 5 13.34 -0.35 -2.08
C PHE A 5 12.58 -1.66 -2.19
N GLY A 6 12.80 -2.58 -1.27
CA GLY A 6 12.21 -3.91 -1.27
C GLY A 6 13.31 -4.96 -1.32
N GLY A 7 13.29 -5.83 -2.34
CA GLY A 7 14.23 -6.94 -2.45
C GLY A 7 13.99 -8.04 -1.40
N LEU A 8 12.74 -8.15 -0.91
CA LEU A 8 12.30 -9.20 -0.04
C LEU A 8 12.00 -10.44 -0.89
N SER A 9 12.89 -11.41 -0.85
CA SER A 9 12.69 -12.67 -1.58
C SER A 9 11.59 -13.50 -0.92
N PHE A 10 10.72 -14.08 -1.75
CA PHE A 10 9.71 -15.03 -1.31
C PHE A 10 10.13 -16.44 -1.72
N ALA A 11 10.39 -17.30 -0.71
CA ALA A 11 10.70 -18.73 -0.86
C ALA A 11 11.65 -19.05 -2.04
N PRO A 12 12.93 -18.70 -1.96
CA PRO A 12 13.89 -19.09 -2.99
C PRO A 12 13.85 -20.61 -3.16
N LYS A 13 13.91 -21.07 -4.41
CA LYS A 13 13.95 -22.50 -4.68
C LYS A 13 15.14 -23.14 -3.97
N PRO A 14 15.01 -24.35 -3.42
CA PRO A 14 16.12 -25.02 -2.77
C PRO A 14 17.37 -25.07 -3.68
N GLY A 15 18.50 -24.52 -3.19
CA GLY A 15 19.79 -24.50 -3.91
C GLY A 15 20.08 -23.23 -4.71
N GLU A 16 19.17 -22.28 -4.87
CA GLU A 16 19.48 -20.98 -5.45
C GLU A 16 20.15 -20.05 -4.43
N LYS A 17 21.26 -19.42 -4.85
CA LYS A 17 21.90 -18.36 -4.05
C LYS A 17 21.18 -17.05 -4.35
N TRP A 18 20.46 -16.56 -3.35
CA TRP A 18 19.78 -15.28 -3.43
C TRP A 18 20.60 -14.15 -2.78
N PHE A 19 20.59 -12.97 -3.41
CA PHE A 19 21.15 -11.75 -2.85
C PHE A 19 20.02 -10.77 -2.56
N GLY A 20 19.42 -10.86 -1.39
CA GLY A 20 18.33 -9.97 -0.96
C GLY A 20 18.44 -9.64 0.52
N TYR A 21 17.72 -8.61 0.95
CA TYR A 21 17.75 -8.10 2.32
C TYR A 21 16.98 -8.97 3.33
N GLY A 22 16.29 -10.00 2.87
CA GLY A 22 15.55 -10.95 3.69
C GLY A 22 14.81 -11.97 2.84
N THR A 23 14.50 -13.13 3.44
CA THR A 23 13.71 -14.18 2.80
C THR A 23 12.48 -14.46 3.66
N ALA A 24 11.29 -14.23 3.11
CA ALA A 24 10.05 -14.65 3.71
C ALA A 24 9.74 -16.10 3.34
N GLN A 25 9.36 -16.91 4.32
CA GLN A 25 9.06 -18.32 4.11
C GLN A 25 7.60 -18.58 3.71
N ASP A 26 6.73 -17.62 3.98
CA ASP A 26 5.32 -17.67 3.68
C ASP A 26 4.79 -16.27 3.29
N THR A 27 3.59 -16.23 2.70
CA THR A 27 2.96 -15.00 2.24
C THR A 27 2.62 -14.03 3.37
N ASP A 28 2.29 -14.53 4.54
CA ASP A 28 1.93 -13.70 5.69
C ASP A 28 3.15 -12.95 6.21
N THR A 29 4.30 -13.65 6.30
CA THR A 29 5.59 -13.05 6.67
C THR A 29 6.02 -12.00 5.65
N LEU A 30 5.88 -12.29 4.35
CA LEU A 30 6.22 -11.33 3.30
C LEU A 30 5.33 -10.08 3.37
N LEU A 31 4.02 -10.25 3.59
CA LEU A 31 3.07 -9.15 3.72
C LEU A 31 3.36 -8.30 4.96
N ALA A 32 3.72 -8.92 6.09
CA ALA A 32 4.11 -8.23 7.30
C ALA A 32 5.36 -7.37 7.08
N GLN A 33 6.40 -7.94 6.47
CA GLN A 33 7.64 -7.22 6.14
C GLN A 33 7.37 -6.06 5.15
N TYR A 34 6.54 -6.28 4.15
CA TYR A 34 6.10 -5.23 3.21
C TYR A 34 5.41 -4.09 3.94
N ARG A 35 4.46 -4.42 4.83
CA ARG A 35 3.74 -3.43 5.63
C ARG A 35 4.69 -2.60 6.50
N ASP A 36 5.61 -3.26 7.19
CA ASP A 36 6.56 -2.59 8.08
C ASP A 36 7.47 -1.61 7.31
N LEU A 37 7.95 -2.03 6.14
CA LEU A 37 8.77 -1.17 5.27
C LEU A 37 7.97 0.04 4.76
N VAL A 38 6.77 -0.18 4.22
CA VAL A 38 5.94 0.92 3.71
C VAL A 38 5.53 1.87 4.83
N THR A 39 5.16 1.35 6.00
CA THR A 39 4.81 2.18 7.16
C THR A 39 6.00 3.05 7.58
N ALA A 40 7.20 2.48 7.69
CA ALA A 40 8.40 3.24 8.04
C ALA A 40 8.71 4.36 7.02
N LEU A 41 8.44 4.13 5.73
CA LEU A 41 8.61 5.14 4.69
C LEU A 41 7.55 6.23 4.76
N LEU A 42 6.30 5.85 5.03
CA LEU A 42 5.18 6.79 5.18
C LEU A 42 5.30 7.65 6.45
N ASP A 43 5.85 7.11 7.53
CA ASP A 43 6.10 7.86 8.78
C ASP A 43 7.22 8.90 8.64
N SER A 44 8.02 8.82 7.57
CA SER A 44 9.09 9.76 7.33
C SER A 44 8.56 11.14 6.89
N THR A 45 8.91 12.17 7.65
CA THR A 45 8.51 13.57 7.35
C THR A 45 9.34 14.21 6.23
N VAL A 46 10.41 13.54 5.75
CA VAL A 46 11.33 14.09 4.75
C VAL A 46 11.25 13.40 3.39
N LEU A 47 10.53 12.29 3.29
CA LEU A 47 10.38 11.54 2.05
C LEU A 47 9.14 12.00 1.28
N ALA A 48 9.35 12.54 0.08
CA ALA A 48 8.28 12.94 -0.83
C ALA A 48 7.72 11.77 -1.67
N GLY A 49 8.31 10.58 -1.57
CA GLY A 49 7.82 9.39 -2.28
C GLY A 49 8.85 8.27 -2.33
N PHE A 50 8.37 7.11 -2.75
CA PHE A 50 9.16 5.87 -2.85
C PHE A 50 8.63 4.98 -3.97
N CYS A 51 9.47 4.05 -4.43
CA CYS A 51 9.10 3.05 -5.42
C CYS A 51 9.52 1.65 -4.94
N TYR A 52 8.55 0.76 -4.82
CA TYR A 52 8.81 -0.63 -4.43
C TYR A 52 9.29 -1.46 -5.62
N THR A 53 10.34 -2.22 -5.40
CA THR A 53 10.85 -3.21 -6.36
C THR A 53 10.56 -4.61 -5.84
N GLN A 54 9.59 -5.29 -6.49
CA GLN A 54 8.97 -4.91 -7.77
C GLN A 54 7.48 -5.27 -7.83
N LEU A 55 6.81 -4.92 -8.92
CA LEU A 55 5.38 -5.22 -9.07
C LEU A 55 5.15 -6.72 -9.33
N THR A 56 5.88 -7.29 -10.27
CA THR A 56 5.75 -8.72 -10.65
C THR A 56 7.09 -9.41 -10.56
N ASP A 57 7.07 -10.70 -10.20
CA ASP A 57 8.25 -11.54 -10.23
C ASP A 57 8.86 -11.60 -11.64
N THR A 58 10.16 -11.77 -11.68
CA THR A 58 10.92 -12.14 -12.88
C THR A 58 11.45 -13.57 -12.74
N GLU A 59 12.13 -14.07 -13.78
CA GLU A 59 12.70 -15.44 -13.73
C GLU A 59 13.72 -15.65 -12.60
N GLN A 60 14.37 -14.57 -12.17
CA GLN A 60 15.46 -14.61 -11.18
C GLN A 60 15.10 -13.98 -9.84
N GLU A 61 14.04 -13.17 -9.79
CA GLU A 61 13.65 -12.42 -8.60
C GLU A 61 12.20 -12.70 -8.24
N THR A 62 11.97 -13.13 -7.00
CA THR A 62 10.64 -13.48 -6.47
C THR A 62 10.12 -12.48 -5.43
N ASN A 63 10.55 -11.23 -5.54
CA ASN A 63 10.22 -10.12 -4.65
C ASN A 63 9.00 -9.30 -5.10
N GLY A 64 8.31 -9.72 -6.16
CA GLY A 64 7.10 -9.06 -6.66
C GLY A 64 5.90 -9.16 -5.73
N LEU A 65 4.97 -8.22 -5.85
CA LEU A 65 3.63 -8.31 -5.23
C LEU A 65 2.73 -9.29 -6.00
N PHE A 66 3.07 -9.55 -7.25
CA PHE A 66 2.45 -10.51 -8.14
C PHE A 66 3.47 -11.57 -8.56
N THR A 67 2.99 -12.75 -8.90
CA THR A 67 3.80 -13.79 -9.53
C THR A 67 4.21 -13.39 -10.94
N ALA A 68 5.10 -14.16 -11.57
CA ALA A 68 5.49 -13.97 -12.98
C ALA A 68 4.29 -14.06 -13.93
N ASP A 69 3.28 -14.87 -13.59
CA ASP A 69 2.03 -15.02 -14.33
C ASP A 69 1.00 -13.92 -14.00
N ARG A 70 1.40 -12.91 -13.22
CA ARG A 70 0.58 -11.77 -12.79
C ARG A 70 -0.57 -12.13 -11.84
N GLU A 71 -0.48 -13.27 -11.18
CA GLU A 71 -1.41 -13.61 -10.11
C GLU A 71 -1.00 -12.89 -8.82
N PRO A 72 -1.94 -12.27 -8.09
CA PRO A 72 -1.62 -11.55 -6.87
C PRO A 72 -1.16 -12.53 -5.78
N LYS A 73 -0.06 -12.23 -5.09
CA LYS A 73 0.43 -13.03 -3.94
C LYS A 73 -0.38 -12.75 -2.67
N PHE A 74 -1.06 -11.61 -2.62
CA PHE A 74 -1.88 -11.13 -1.50
C PHE A 74 -3.20 -10.60 -2.01
N ASP A 75 -4.17 -10.43 -1.11
CA ASP A 75 -5.37 -9.67 -1.41
C ASP A 75 -4.99 -8.22 -1.80
N PRO A 76 -5.29 -7.77 -3.03
CA PRO A 76 -4.98 -6.42 -3.48
C PRO A 76 -5.59 -5.32 -2.60
N ALA A 77 -6.71 -5.59 -1.94
CA ALA A 77 -7.33 -4.65 -1.01
C ALA A 77 -6.46 -4.39 0.22
N VAL A 78 -5.77 -5.42 0.72
CA VAL A 78 -4.83 -5.30 1.84
C VAL A 78 -3.61 -4.47 1.44
N VAL A 79 -3.03 -4.74 0.27
CA VAL A 79 -1.89 -3.97 -0.27
C VAL A 79 -2.29 -2.51 -0.47
N ARG A 80 -3.49 -2.28 -1.03
CA ARG A 80 -4.02 -0.92 -1.19
C ARG A 80 -4.15 -0.21 0.15
N ALA A 81 -4.72 -0.85 1.17
CA ALA A 81 -4.88 -0.27 2.50
C ALA A 81 -3.53 0.12 3.13
N ILE A 82 -2.47 -0.67 2.91
CA ILE A 82 -1.11 -0.35 3.35
C ILE A 82 -0.60 0.91 2.61
N ASN A 83 -0.76 0.96 1.29
CA ASN A 83 -0.18 2.01 0.46
C ASN A 83 -0.94 3.35 0.52
N THR A 84 -2.18 3.33 0.99
CA THR A 84 -3.02 4.54 1.11
C THR A 84 -3.07 5.10 2.53
N GLN A 85 -2.20 4.63 3.43
CA GLN A 85 -2.00 5.26 4.73
C GLN A 85 -1.46 6.68 4.54
N MET A 86 -1.77 7.53 5.50
CA MET A 86 -1.34 8.92 5.48
C MET A 86 0.19 9.03 5.61
N ALA A 87 0.79 9.86 4.78
CA ALA A 87 2.23 10.10 4.82
C ALA A 87 2.57 11.21 5.81
N GLY A 88 3.58 10.99 6.65
CA GLY A 88 4.09 11.97 7.62
C GLY A 88 4.70 13.23 6.98
N SER A 89 5.01 13.17 5.68
CA SER A 89 5.52 14.32 4.92
C SER A 89 4.41 15.26 4.41
N VAL A 90 3.13 14.91 4.60
CA VAL A 90 2.01 15.79 4.19
C VAL A 90 1.85 16.88 5.23
N PRO A 91 1.87 18.16 4.84
CA PRO A 91 1.65 19.28 5.77
C PRO A 91 0.30 19.17 6.49
N SER A 92 0.24 19.55 7.77
CA SER A 92 -0.97 19.47 8.58
C SER A 92 -2.14 20.25 7.97
N GLU A 93 -1.88 21.39 7.35
CA GLU A 93 -2.91 22.22 6.69
C GLU A 93 -3.58 21.48 5.53
N VAL A 94 -2.84 20.62 4.82
CA VAL A 94 -3.39 19.79 3.74
C VAL A 94 -4.24 18.67 4.33
N LEU A 95 -3.83 18.08 5.45
CA LEU A 95 -4.58 17.04 6.15
C LEU A 95 -5.91 17.60 6.67
N ASP A 96 -5.87 18.78 7.31
CA ASP A 96 -7.07 19.46 7.79
C ASP A 96 -8.05 19.77 6.65
N ALA A 97 -7.53 20.20 5.49
CA ALA A 97 -8.34 20.46 4.32
C ALA A 97 -8.99 19.19 3.75
N ILE A 98 -8.26 18.07 3.71
CA ILE A 98 -8.78 16.77 3.25
C ILE A 98 -9.89 16.30 4.20
N GLN A 99 -9.66 16.33 5.50
CA GLN A 99 -10.65 15.92 6.50
C GLN A 99 -11.92 16.79 6.44
N MET A 100 -11.75 18.09 6.24
CA MET A 100 -12.89 19.00 6.10
C MET A 100 -13.72 18.67 4.87
N ASN A 101 -13.10 18.40 3.73
CA ASN A 101 -13.80 18.01 2.51
C ASN A 101 -14.58 16.71 2.68
N GLU A 102 -13.97 15.69 3.32
CA GLU A 102 -14.66 14.42 3.59
C GLU A 102 -15.91 14.63 4.49
N VAL A 103 -15.83 15.52 5.47
CA VAL A 103 -16.97 15.86 6.33
C VAL A 103 -18.08 16.56 5.54
N LEU A 104 -17.72 17.47 4.64
CA LEU A 104 -18.68 18.17 3.79
C LEU A 104 -19.38 17.23 2.83
N GLU A 105 -18.65 16.36 2.15
CA GLU A 105 -19.21 15.35 1.24
C GLU A 105 -20.19 14.40 1.96
N ARG A 106 -19.84 13.95 3.15
CA ARG A 106 -20.74 13.10 3.97
C ARG A 106 -22.03 13.83 4.34
N ARG A 107 -21.95 15.14 4.64
CA ARG A 107 -23.14 15.96 4.95
C ARG A 107 -24.03 16.14 3.73
N GLU A 108 -23.46 16.41 2.57
CA GLU A 108 -24.21 16.56 1.32
C GLU A 108 -24.94 15.26 0.93
N VAL A 109 -24.26 14.11 1.07
CA VAL A 109 -24.87 12.80 0.82
C VAL A 109 -26.02 12.54 1.80
N ALA A 110 -25.85 12.85 3.08
CA ALA A 110 -26.90 12.67 4.09
C ALA A 110 -28.12 13.55 3.80
N GLN A 111 -27.91 14.85 3.48
CA GLN A 111 -28.99 15.78 3.14
C GLN A 111 -29.73 15.37 1.86
N SER A 112 -29.00 14.87 0.86
CA SER A 112 -29.60 14.37 -0.37
C SER A 112 -30.44 13.11 -0.15
N ALA A 113 -30.06 12.27 0.80
CA ALA A 113 -30.81 11.09 1.19
C ALA A 113 -32.11 11.47 1.95
N GLU A 114 -32.04 12.43 2.86
CA GLU A 114 -33.19 12.92 3.62
C GLU A 114 -34.21 13.62 2.70
N ALA A 115 -33.73 14.43 1.74
CA ALA A 115 -34.61 15.10 0.77
C ALA A 115 -35.42 14.10 -0.08
N LYS A 116 -34.82 12.99 -0.48
CA LYS A 116 -35.51 11.93 -1.24
C LYS A 116 -36.55 11.16 -0.42
N VAL A 117 -36.42 11.10 0.88
CA VAL A 117 -37.38 10.44 1.78
C VAL A 117 -38.63 11.29 2.00
N THR A 118 -38.49 12.63 1.96
CA THR A 118 -39.59 13.58 2.16
C THR A 118 -40.44 13.81 0.89
N GLU A 119 -39.96 13.43 -0.28
CA GLU A 119 -40.69 13.53 -1.58
C GLU A 119 -41.38 12.20 -1.99
N GLY A 120 -41.51 11.25 -1.11
CA GLY A 120 -42.28 10.01 -1.35
C GLY A 120 -43.79 10.27 -1.45
N PRO A 121 -44.51 9.42 -2.23
CA PRO A 121 -45.81 9.70 -2.82
C PRO A 121 -46.94 9.95 -1.83
#